data_ea5bb89909f9e1b9e54b023a92e00597
#
_entry.id   ea5bb89909f9e1b9e54b023a92e00597
#
_cell.length_a   1.000
_cell.length_b   1.000
_cell.length_c   1.000
_cell.angle_alpha   90.00
_cell.angle_beta   90.00
_cell.angle_gamma   90.00
#
_symmetry.space_group_name_H-M   'P 1'
#
loop_
_entity.id
_entity.type
_entity.pdbx_description
1 polymer ?
#
loop_
_entity_poly.entity_id
_entity_poly.type
_entity_poly.pdbx_seq_one_letter_code
_entity_poly.pdbx_strand_id
1 'polypeptide(L)'
;GAVGGVLGDQWKEFIYCDSLAADVLVTKGQKRLSSEGRSSNTSGEANVISNGSVIAVNEGQAMIIVEQGKVVDLCAEPGEYIYDQSSEPSIFVGDLSDGIMDVFRQIGKRFTFGGDPGKDQRVYYFNIKEIKSNLFGTASPIPFRVVDRNIGLDVDIAVRCNGEYSFRL
;
A
#
# COMPACT_ATOMS: atom_id res chain seq x y z
N GLY A 1 18.96 38.44 -10.77
CA GLY A 1 18.43 37.17 -11.19
C GLY A 1 18.80 35.92 -10.39
N ALA A 2 19.72 35.98 -9.39
CA ALA A 2 20.17 34.79 -8.64
C ALA A 2 19.25 34.41 -7.45
N VAL A 3 18.32 35.26 -7.09
CA VAL A 3 17.43 35.02 -5.91
C VAL A 3 16.25 34.10 -6.23
N GLY A 4 15.83 34.01 -7.47
CA GLY A 4 14.70 33.18 -7.89
C GLY A 4 15.01 31.68 -7.93
N GLY A 5 16.26 31.28 -8.12
CA GLY A 5 16.68 29.88 -8.17
C GLY A 5 16.82 29.23 -6.80
N VAL A 6 17.18 29.99 -5.78
CA VAL A 6 17.38 29.50 -4.41
C VAL A 6 16.03 29.31 -3.68
N LEU A 7 15.02 30.10 -4.04
CA LEU A 7 13.68 29.98 -3.45
C LEU A 7 12.88 28.84 -4.05
N GLY A 8 13.15 28.43 -5.29
CA GLY A 8 12.48 27.29 -5.94
C GLY A 8 12.82 25.93 -5.32
N ASP A 9 13.99 25.77 -4.75
CA ASP A 9 14.43 24.51 -4.12
C ASP A 9 13.88 24.32 -2.69
N GLN A 10 13.33 25.37 -2.07
CA GLN A 10 12.84 25.32 -0.69
C GLN A 10 11.42 24.74 -0.54
N TRP A 11 10.71 24.49 -1.63
CA TRP A 11 9.30 24.10 -1.64
C TRP A 11 9.05 22.71 -2.22
N LYS A 12 10.04 21.83 -2.22
CA LYS A 12 9.86 20.46 -2.71
C LYS A 12 9.01 19.66 -1.73
N GLU A 13 7.91 19.09 -2.25
CA GLU A 13 7.18 18.07 -1.53
C GLU A 13 8.03 16.80 -1.43
N PHE A 14 8.02 16.21 -0.26
CA PHE A 14 8.65 14.93 0.01
C PHE A 14 7.56 13.94 0.41
N ILE A 15 7.41 12.87 -0.37
CA ILE A 15 6.43 11.81 -0.12
C ILE A 15 7.18 10.58 0.34
N TYR A 16 6.76 10.03 1.46
CA TYR A 16 7.42 8.89 2.10
C TYR A 16 6.44 8.05 2.89
N CYS A 17 6.89 6.89 3.31
CA CYS A 17 6.21 6.04 4.27
C CYS A 17 7.21 5.57 5.32
N ASP A 18 6.86 5.69 6.59
CA ASP A 18 7.60 5.07 7.66
C ASP A 18 7.57 3.54 7.54
N SER A 19 8.42 2.86 8.29
CA SER A 19 8.43 1.40 8.32
C SER A 19 7.05 0.85 8.62
N LEU A 20 6.51 0.04 7.71
CA LEU A 20 5.21 -0.61 7.90
C LEU A 20 5.32 -1.69 8.97
N ALA A 21 4.37 -1.67 9.91
CA ALA A 21 4.23 -2.73 10.89
C ALA A 21 3.93 -4.08 10.22
N ALA A 22 4.29 -5.18 10.88
CA ALA A 22 4.19 -6.52 10.31
C ALA A 22 2.76 -6.96 9.97
N ASP A 23 1.76 -6.31 10.54
CA ASP A 23 0.33 -6.57 10.35
C ASP A 23 -0.34 -5.59 9.36
N VAL A 24 0.41 -4.60 8.86
CA VAL A 24 -0.10 -3.61 7.92
C VAL A 24 0.31 -3.98 6.50
N LEU A 25 -0.67 -4.19 5.64
CA LEU A 25 -0.47 -4.51 4.23
C LEU A 25 -0.27 -3.26 3.38
N VAL A 26 -1.06 -2.22 3.59
CA VAL A 26 -1.07 -1.01 2.78
C VAL A 26 -1.34 0.23 3.61
N THR A 27 -0.68 1.32 3.26
CA THR A 27 -0.93 2.63 3.85
C THR A 27 -0.79 3.74 2.81
N LYS A 28 -1.41 4.87 3.05
CA LYS A 28 -1.23 6.06 2.23
C LYS A 28 0.11 6.72 2.54
N GLY A 29 0.81 7.20 1.51
CA GLY A 29 2.03 7.98 1.67
C GLY A 29 1.81 9.26 2.47
N GLN A 30 2.81 9.62 3.24
CA GLN A 30 2.85 10.88 4.01
C GLN A 30 3.55 11.95 3.19
N LYS A 31 3.08 13.19 3.28
CA LYS A 31 3.69 14.35 2.64
C LYS A 31 4.37 15.24 3.67
N ARG A 32 5.58 15.67 3.34
CA ARG A 32 6.33 16.67 4.11
C ARG A 32 6.88 17.72 3.15
N LEU A 33 6.78 18.99 3.53
CA LEU A 33 7.45 20.07 2.84
C LEU A 33 8.88 20.20 3.37
N SER A 34 9.86 20.44 2.50
CA SER A 34 11.27 20.50 2.87
C SER A 34 11.67 21.70 3.71
N SER A 35 10.78 22.66 3.94
CA SER A 35 11.05 23.80 4.81
C SER A 35 10.65 23.52 6.25
N GLU A 36 11.65 23.23 7.05
CA GLU A 36 11.63 23.27 8.52
C GLU A 36 10.30 22.98 9.23
N GLY A 37 10.11 21.74 9.60
CA GLY A 37 9.50 21.35 10.87
C GLY A 37 8.11 21.87 11.27
N ARG A 38 7.42 22.64 10.46
CA ARG A 38 6.15 23.28 10.80
C ARG A 38 5.15 23.31 9.67
N SER A 39 4.64 22.16 9.29
CA SER A 39 3.34 22.18 8.65
C SER A 39 2.68 20.80 8.75
N SER A 40 1.93 20.64 9.80
CA SER A 40 0.85 19.65 9.86
C SER A 40 -0.38 20.20 9.13
N ASN A 41 -0.23 20.65 7.89
CA ASN A 41 -1.40 20.99 7.11
C ASN A 41 -1.88 19.75 6.37
N THR A 42 -2.73 19.00 7.05
CA THR A 42 -3.34 17.76 6.59
C THR A 42 -4.65 17.95 5.86
N SER A 43 -5.04 19.19 5.60
CA SER A 43 -6.37 19.47 5.05
C SER A 43 -6.29 20.19 3.70
N GLY A 44 -6.76 19.55 2.66
CA GLY A 44 -7.34 20.17 1.49
C GLY A 44 -6.65 19.94 0.14
N GLU A 45 -5.33 19.88 0.06
CA GLU A 45 -4.60 19.66 -1.21
C GLU A 45 -3.80 18.35 -1.23
N ALA A 46 -4.23 17.40 -0.43
CA ALA A 46 -3.52 16.15 -0.20
C ALA A 46 -3.50 15.20 -1.42
N ASN A 47 -4.26 15.50 -2.45
CA ASN A 47 -4.53 14.57 -3.56
C ASN A 47 -3.93 15.02 -4.90
N VAL A 48 -2.87 15.81 -4.87
CA VAL A 48 -2.10 16.18 -6.07
C VAL A 48 -0.62 16.02 -5.77
N ILE A 49 0.11 15.40 -6.68
CA ILE A 49 1.56 15.27 -6.61
C ILE A 49 2.14 16.37 -7.49
N SER A 50 2.87 17.29 -6.88
CA SER A 50 3.52 18.37 -7.62
C SER A 50 4.67 17.84 -8.46
N ASN A 51 4.85 18.42 -9.64
CA ASN A 51 6.01 18.11 -10.48
C ASN A 51 7.30 18.47 -9.76
N GLY A 52 8.30 17.58 -9.76
CA GLY A 52 9.54 17.74 -9.01
C GLY A 52 9.47 17.26 -7.55
N SER A 53 8.33 16.76 -7.09
CA SER A 53 8.23 16.10 -5.78
C SER A 53 9.18 14.92 -5.68
N VAL A 54 9.77 14.74 -4.50
CA VAL A 54 10.61 13.57 -4.22
C VAL A 54 9.75 12.48 -3.58
N ILE A 55 9.80 11.28 -4.14
CA ILE A 55 9.12 10.11 -3.61
C ILE A 55 10.16 9.12 -3.11
N ALA A 56 10.14 8.82 -1.82
CA ALA A 56 11.04 7.86 -1.21
C ALA A 56 10.38 6.49 -1.07
N VAL A 57 11.11 5.45 -1.43
CA VAL A 57 10.72 4.04 -1.25
C VAL A 57 11.75 3.40 -0.33
N ASN A 58 11.29 2.87 0.80
CA ASN A 58 12.15 2.16 1.74
C ASN A 58 12.22 0.66 1.39
N GLU A 59 13.25 0.01 1.89
CA GLU A 59 13.39 -1.43 1.76
C GLU A 59 12.18 -2.16 2.37
N GLY A 60 11.68 -3.18 1.67
CA GLY A 60 10.51 -3.95 2.07
C GLY A 60 9.16 -3.27 1.80
N GLN A 61 9.18 -2.21 1.00
CA GLN A 61 7.99 -1.50 0.54
C GLN A 61 7.91 -1.48 -0.98
N ALA A 62 6.69 -1.48 -1.51
CA ALA A 62 6.40 -1.14 -2.88
C ALA A 62 5.49 0.09 -2.91
N MET A 63 5.82 1.06 -3.72
CA MET A 63 5.04 2.28 -3.88
C MET A 63 4.20 2.19 -5.14
N ILE A 64 2.95 2.62 -5.08
CA ILE A 64 2.10 2.82 -6.24
C ILE A 64 1.58 4.25 -6.30
N ILE A 65 1.46 4.77 -7.50
CA ILE A 65 0.78 6.03 -7.77
C ILE A 65 -0.57 5.71 -8.41
N VAL A 66 -1.62 6.23 -7.81
CA VAL A 66 -2.99 6.08 -8.29
C VAL A 66 -3.49 7.44 -8.75
N GLU A 67 -3.89 7.54 -9.99
CA GLU A 67 -4.49 8.74 -10.59
C GLU A 67 -5.92 8.43 -11.04
N GLN A 68 -6.88 9.16 -10.52
CA GLN A 68 -8.30 8.98 -10.83
C GLN A 68 -8.78 7.52 -10.69
N GLY A 69 -8.32 6.83 -9.65
CA GLY A 69 -8.66 5.44 -9.40
C GLY A 69 -7.91 4.41 -10.25
N LYS A 70 -6.93 4.82 -11.05
CA LYS A 70 -6.10 3.93 -11.85
C LYS A 70 -4.66 3.94 -11.36
N VAL A 71 -4.05 2.77 -11.25
CA VAL A 71 -2.61 2.66 -11.00
C VAL A 71 -1.87 3.10 -12.26
N VAL A 72 -1.14 4.20 -12.14
CA VAL A 72 -0.36 4.78 -13.26
C VAL A 72 1.12 4.48 -13.12
N ASP A 73 1.58 4.18 -11.92
CA ASP A 73 2.98 3.89 -11.67
C ASP A 73 3.20 2.95 -10.48
N LEU A 74 4.32 2.23 -10.49
CA LEU A 74 4.72 1.29 -9.46
C LEU A 74 6.24 1.26 -9.32
N CYS A 75 6.75 1.30 -8.09
CA CYS A 75 8.16 1.11 -7.78
C CYS A 75 8.34 0.26 -6.53
N ALA A 76 9.11 -0.82 -6.64
CA ALA A 76 9.48 -1.68 -5.52
C ALA A 76 10.98 -1.61 -5.18
N GLU A 77 11.75 -0.81 -5.89
CA GLU A 77 13.16 -0.61 -5.59
C GLU A 77 13.35 0.50 -4.55
N PRO A 78 14.11 0.25 -3.49
CA PRO A 78 14.47 1.29 -2.51
C PRO A 78 15.23 2.44 -3.16
N GLY A 79 14.88 3.66 -2.80
CA GLY A 79 15.54 4.85 -3.30
C GLY A 79 14.67 6.10 -3.21
N GLU A 80 15.21 7.20 -3.71
CA GLU A 80 14.51 8.46 -3.85
C GLU A 80 14.34 8.79 -5.33
N TYR A 81 13.12 9.11 -5.72
CA TYR A 81 12.74 9.34 -7.11
C TYR A 81 12.11 10.72 -7.25
N ILE A 82 12.42 11.39 -8.34
CA ILE A 82 11.81 12.69 -8.66
C ILE A 82 10.60 12.44 -9.57
N TYR A 83 9.44 12.91 -9.12
CA TYR A 83 8.22 12.82 -9.90
C TYR A 83 8.22 13.82 -11.04
N ASP A 84 8.10 13.33 -12.27
CA ASP A 84 8.00 14.13 -13.49
C ASP A 84 6.74 13.74 -14.27
N GLN A 85 5.79 14.66 -14.35
CA GLN A 85 4.54 14.46 -15.07
C GLN A 85 4.69 14.43 -16.58
N SER A 86 5.81 14.94 -17.10
CA SER A 86 6.05 15.03 -18.54
C SER A 86 6.67 13.78 -19.15
N SER A 87 7.17 12.85 -18.31
CA SER A 87 7.77 11.63 -18.79
C SER A 87 6.73 10.52 -18.95
N GLU A 88 6.48 10.12 -20.19
CA GLU A 88 5.83 8.88 -20.54
C GLU A 88 6.82 8.02 -21.36
N PRO A 89 6.96 6.77 -21.06
CA PRO A 89 6.35 5.94 -20.03
C PRO A 89 6.98 6.18 -18.66
N SER A 90 6.27 5.70 -17.62
CA SER A 90 6.66 5.75 -16.24
C SER A 90 8.16 5.49 -15.98
N ILE A 91 8.78 6.35 -15.16
CA ILE A 91 10.19 6.28 -14.79
C ILE A 91 10.49 5.03 -13.93
N PHE A 92 9.47 4.41 -13.38
CA PHE A 92 9.58 3.34 -12.39
C PHE A 92 9.39 1.94 -12.97
N VAL A 93 9.06 1.82 -14.24
CA VAL A 93 8.91 0.53 -14.93
C VAL A 93 10.28 0.00 -15.36
N GLY A 94 11.08 -0.45 -14.39
CA GLY A 94 12.26 -1.24 -14.63
C GLY A 94 12.10 -2.61 -13.96
N ASP A 95 12.31 -3.69 -14.69
CA ASP A 95 12.50 -5.08 -14.23
C ASP A 95 11.55 -5.68 -13.15
N LEU A 96 10.34 -5.12 -12.99
CA LEU A 96 9.32 -5.80 -12.20
C LEU A 96 8.69 -6.91 -13.03
N SER A 97 8.63 -8.11 -12.48
CA SER A 97 7.98 -9.23 -13.16
C SER A 97 6.55 -8.86 -13.54
N ASP A 98 6.14 -9.18 -14.75
CA ASP A 98 4.80 -8.88 -15.29
C ASP A 98 3.67 -9.30 -14.36
N GLY A 99 3.88 -10.34 -13.55
CA GLY A 99 2.91 -10.82 -12.57
C GLY A 99 2.60 -9.83 -11.45
N ILE A 100 3.60 -9.09 -10.96
CA ILE A 100 3.39 -8.07 -9.91
C ILE A 100 2.61 -6.89 -10.46
N MET A 101 2.91 -6.47 -11.67
CA MET A 101 2.18 -5.39 -12.36
C MET A 101 0.69 -5.75 -12.54
N ASP A 102 0.38 -6.97 -12.90
CA ASP A 102 -1.00 -7.40 -13.09
C ASP A 102 -1.79 -7.46 -11.80
N VAL A 103 -1.18 -7.90 -10.70
CA VAL A 103 -1.79 -7.88 -9.37
C VAL A 103 -2.14 -6.44 -8.96
N PHE A 104 -1.21 -5.50 -9.12
CA PHE A 104 -1.44 -4.11 -8.76
C PHE A 104 -2.45 -3.41 -9.68
N ARG A 105 -2.48 -3.73 -10.97
CA ARG A 105 -3.54 -3.27 -11.89
C ARG A 105 -4.92 -3.78 -11.49
N GLN A 106 -5.02 -5.03 -11.03
CA GLN A 106 -6.28 -5.59 -10.53
C GLN A 106 -6.73 -4.94 -9.24
N ILE A 107 -5.81 -4.67 -8.31
CA ILE A 107 -6.07 -3.93 -7.08
C ILE A 107 -6.56 -2.52 -7.43
N GLY A 108 -5.87 -1.82 -8.33
CA GLY A 108 -6.25 -0.48 -8.78
C GLY A 108 -7.67 -0.39 -9.37
N LYS A 109 -8.12 -1.43 -10.06
CA LYS A 109 -9.50 -1.49 -10.59
C LYS A 109 -10.58 -1.55 -9.50
N ARG A 110 -10.23 -1.97 -8.30
CA ARG A 110 -11.16 -2.08 -7.16
C ARG A 110 -11.21 -0.81 -6.31
N PHE A 111 -10.26 0.10 -6.48
CA PHE A 111 -10.27 1.42 -5.86
C PHE A 111 -11.11 2.41 -6.67
N THR A 112 -12.38 2.11 -6.85
CA THR A 112 -13.32 3.08 -7.41
C THR A 112 -13.68 4.09 -6.34
N PHE A 113 -13.02 5.23 -6.38
CA PHE A 113 -13.38 6.35 -5.53
C PHE A 113 -14.55 7.10 -6.17
N GLY A 114 -15.71 7.05 -5.52
CA GLY A 114 -16.77 8.01 -5.79
C GLY A 114 -16.34 9.39 -5.30
N GLY A 115 -15.86 10.22 -6.18
CA GLY A 115 -15.41 11.58 -5.89
C GLY A 115 -15.30 12.42 -7.15
N ASP A 116 -15.34 13.72 -6.97
CA ASP A 116 -15.27 14.76 -7.98
C ASP A 116 -14.16 14.51 -9.02
N PRO A 117 -14.40 14.73 -10.33
CA PRO A 117 -13.45 14.46 -11.41
C PRO A 117 -12.28 15.45 -11.50
N GLY A 118 -11.78 15.94 -10.38
CA GLY A 118 -10.50 16.64 -10.29
C GLY A 118 -9.33 15.67 -10.48
N LYS A 119 -8.13 16.19 -10.74
CA LYS A 119 -6.90 15.37 -10.76
C LYS A 119 -6.62 14.84 -9.36
N ASP A 120 -7.16 13.67 -9.04
CA ASP A 120 -6.92 12.99 -7.78
C ASP A 120 -5.73 12.03 -7.95
N GLN A 121 -4.60 12.40 -7.38
CA GLN A 121 -3.37 11.60 -7.38
C GLN A 121 -3.03 11.19 -5.96
N ARG A 122 -2.83 9.89 -5.73
CA ARG A 122 -2.50 9.34 -4.42
C ARG A 122 -1.31 8.42 -4.52
N VAL A 123 -0.49 8.40 -3.48
CA VAL A 123 0.62 7.46 -3.32
C VAL A 123 0.28 6.50 -2.21
N TYR A 124 0.35 5.21 -2.51
CA TYR A 124 0.18 4.14 -1.53
C TYR A 124 1.45 3.32 -1.44
N TYR A 125 1.73 2.84 -0.23
CA TYR A 125 2.85 1.95 0.05
C TYR A 125 2.34 0.60 0.51
N PHE A 126 2.81 -0.45 -0.14
CA PHE A 126 2.50 -1.83 0.20
C PHE A 126 3.66 -2.47 0.94
N ASN A 127 3.34 -3.27 1.93
CA ASN A 127 4.31 -4.11 2.61
C ASN A 127 4.59 -5.34 1.76
N ILE A 128 5.80 -5.46 1.24
CA ILE A 128 6.26 -6.62 0.47
C ILE A 128 7.06 -7.62 1.31
N LYS A 129 7.19 -7.36 2.61
CA LYS A 129 7.71 -8.34 3.57
C LYS A 129 6.65 -9.40 3.84
N GLU A 130 7.08 -10.53 4.37
CA GLU A 130 6.16 -11.56 4.84
C GLU A 130 5.29 -11.03 5.98
N ILE A 131 3.97 -11.10 5.80
CA ILE A 131 2.98 -10.74 6.80
C ILE A 131 2.63 -12.00 7.59
N LYS A 132 3.06 -12.02 8.84
CA LYS A 132 2.95 -13.17 9.76
C LYS A 132 1.80 -12.98 10.74
N SER A 133 1.52 -14.05 11.48
CA SER A 133 0.58 -14.04 12.62
C SER A 133 -0.87 -13.70 12.23
N ASN A 134 -1.29 -14.13 11.05
CA ASN A 134 -2.69 -14.07 10.67
C ASN A 134 -3.43 -15.25 11.28
N LEU A 135 -4.19 -14.98 12.32
CA LEU A 135 -4.91 -16.01 13.07
C LEU A 135 -6.27 -16.30 12.44
N PHE A 136 -6.65 -17.56 12.42
CA PHE A 136 -8.00 -17.99 12.09
C PHE A 136 -8.49 -19.03 13.08
N GLY A 137 -9.80 -19.14 13.20
CA GLY A 137 -10.38 -20.13 14.09
C GLY A 137 -11.90 -20.07 14.14
N THR A 138 -12.46 -21.05 14.84
CA THR A 138 -13.91 -21.10 15.11
C THR A 138 -14.24 -20.28 16.37
N ALA A 139 -15.15 -19.32 16.22
CA ALA A 139 -15.60 -18.48 17.35
C ALA A 139 -16.28 -19.29 18.45
N SER A 140 -17.05 -20.32 18.03
CA SER A 140 -17.72 -21.26 18.92
C SER A 140 -17.47 -22.70 18.50
N PRO A 141 -17.51 -23.67 19.41
CA PRO A 141 -17.39 -25.07 19.04
C PRO A 141 -18.46 -25.50 18.07
N ILE A 142 -18.07 -26.27 17.05
CA ILE A 142 -18.99 -26.85 16.09
C ILE A 142 -19.44 -28.21 16.61
N PRO A 143 -20.75 -28.42 16.82
CA PRO A 143 -21.27 -29.73 17.27
C PRO A 143 -21.10 -30.77 16.17
N PHE A 144 -20.66 -31.96 16.57
CA PHE A 144 -20.42 -33.06 15.67
C PHE A 144 -20.89 -34.36 16.31
N ARG A 145 -21.73 -35.12 15.60
CA ARG A 145 -22.17 -36.43 16.05
C ARG A 145 -21.30 -37.53 15.42
N VAL A 146 -20.75 -38.37 16.27
CA VAL A 146 -19.95 -39.53 15.86
C VAL A 146 -20.71 -40.79 16.19
N VAL A 147 -20.99 -41.60 15.16
CA VAL A 147 -21.70 -42.87 15.27
C VAL A 147 -20.85 -44.00 14.70
N ASP A 148 -20.56 -45.02 15.51
CA ASP A 148 -19.96 -46.26 15.05
C ASP A 148 -20.87 -47.43 15.51
N ARG A 149 -21.55 -48.04 14.56
CA ARG A 149 -22.52 -49.14 14.82
C ARG A 149 -21.83 -50.44 15.24
N ASN A 150 -20.54 -50.64 14.87
CA ASN A 150 -19.84 -51.87 15.17
C ASN A 150 -19.49 -51.99 16.66
N ILE A 151 -19.27 -50.88 17.31
CA ILE A 151 -18.90 -50.81 18.74
C ILE A 151 -20.03 -50.19 19.58
N GLY A 152 -21.15 -49.83 18.97
CA GLY A 152 -22.27 -49.19 19.68
C GLY A 152 -21.97 -47.77 20.16
N LEU A 153 -21.05 -47.05 19.50
CA LEU A 153 -20.68 -45.68 19.84
C LEU A 153 -21.68 -44.70 19.21
N ASP A 154 -22.25 -43.84 20.02
CA ASP A 154 -23.06 -42.70 19.59
C ASP A 154 -22.81 -41.56 20.58
N VAL A 155 -21.96 -40.58 20.18
CA VAL A 155 -21.55 -39.44 21.01
C VAL A 155 -21.60 -38.14 20.26
N ASP A 156 -22.00 -37.10 20.95
CA ASP A 156 -21.87 -35.74 20.48
C ASP A 156 -20.58 -35.11 20.99
N ILE A 157 -19.77 -34.61 20.08
CA ILE A 157 -18.54 -33.91 20.39
C ILE A 157 -18.59 -32.48 19.85
N ALA A 158 -17.79 -31.61 20.43
CA ALA A 158 -17.62 -30.25 19.97
C ALA A 158 -16.20 -30.08 19.46
N VAL A 159 -16.07 -29.60 18.23
CA VAL A 159 -14.78 -29.41 17.55
C VAL A 159 -14.45 -27.93 17.46
N ARG A 160 -13.26 -27.57 17.87
CA ARG A 160 -12.65 -26.25 17.60
C ARG A 160 -11.46 -26.40 16.68
N CYS A 161 -11.34 -25.46 15.78
CA CYS A 161 -10.17 -25.35 14.91
C CYS A 161 -9.56 -23.97 15.10
N ASN A 162 -8.23 -23.92 15.20
CA ASN A 162 -7.47 -22.67 15.13
C ASN A 162 -6.16 -22.90 14.39
N GLY A 163 -5.64 -21.84 13.85
CA GLY A 163 -4.39 -21.89 13.13
C GLY A 163 -3.85 -20.49 12.84
N GLU A 164 -2.70 -20.48 12.24
CA GLU A 164 -2.00 -19.27 11.84
C GLU A 164 -1.48 -19.46 10.42
N TYR A 165 -1.50 -18.40 9.63
CA TYR A 165 -0.88 -18.39 8.31
C TYR A 165 -0.05 -17.12 8.11
N SER A 166 0.89 -17.20 7.22
CA SER A 166 1.64 -16.05 6.70
C SER A 166 1.45 -15.94 5.20
N PHE A 167 1.60 -14.73 4.69
CA PHE A 167 1.58 -14.50 3.25
C PHE A 167 2.54 -13.38 2.87
N ARG A 168 2.90 -13.37 1.60
CA ARG A 168 3.73 -12.35 0.97
C ARG A 168 3.11 -12.00 -0.39
N LEU A 169 3.13 -10.70 -0.74
CA LEU A 169 2.75 -10.23 -2.06
C LEU A 169 3.79 -10.57 -3.13
#